data_c347bff841bb06af03c90f3ceac219d0
#
_entry.id   c347bff841bb06af03c90f3ceac219d0
#
_cell.length_a   1.000
_cell.length_b   1.000
_cell.length_c   1.000
_cell.angle_alpha   90.00
_cell.angle_beta   90.00
_cell.angle_gamma   90.00
#
_symmetry.space_group_name_H-M   'P 1'
#
loop_
_entity.id
_entity.type
_entity.pdbx_description
1 polymer ?
#
loop_
_entity_poly.entity_id
_entity_poly.type
_entity_poly.pdbx_seq_one_letter_code
_entity_poly.pdbx_strand_id
1 'polypeptide(L)'
;MSIFGSLFTAVSGLASQSQSISMISNNIANVSTVGFKRTDAAFSSLVTTANNSTAFTPGSVRTVQKGRVDQQGILQQSNSATDVAISGNGFFVVRNDLGVNGETLFTRAGSFAEDQNGILRNSAGFFLMGWPLDQDGNLPGAQADISSLVPVNLDTLSSLAQPTTRGALGLNLNANQTQTAYPVAAGTQPDFTRNLRVFDSLGSAQDLTINFVKHASPTATVTSTVDITEAALVAGDQFTIDVGGTGGVTITLDGTLGGLLNDLNAIVDGAGEPLVFANTNASGQLQIKARNLGHDITLTDQPPGNPLTSYMGLGTAIGTTAAPTAPDLLAALDTTPNTEGWWQMEIVSPTGVVLESGSLNFTGTGQLNTAPDADGNVLLNLANIDFGNGSALQDIDLNIAGFTQFSSPFNVVFTQQNGAELGMRNGVSIDDNGVVSAQFSNGQSRAIYKLPLATFPNPNGLDAVTGTAYRESDTSGGFNLREANQSGAGMVEAGALEGSNVDIAEEFSKMIVTQRAYSANTKVITTTDEMTAELLRLR
;
A
#
# COMPACT_ATOMS: atom_id res chain seq x y z
N MET A 1 55.92 -51.36 26.65
CA MET A 1 55.18 -50.63 25.57
C MET A 1 55.53 -51.29 24.26
N SER A 2 54.55 -51.59 23.44
CA SER A 2 54.82 -52.09 22.08
C SER A 2 55.29 -50.92 21.22
N ILE A 3 56.49 -51.01 20.65
CA ILE A 3 57.07 -50.01 19.73
C ILE A 3 56.12 -49.77 18.54
N PHE A 4 55.43 -50.81 18.09
CA PHE A 4 54.39 -50.71 17.06
C PHE A 4 53.19 -49.89 17.49
N GLY A 5 52.82 -49.91 18.80
CA GLY A 5 51.73 -49.08 19.31
C GLY A 5 52.04 -47.59 19.26
N SER A 6 53.26 -47.19 19.62
CA SER A 6 53.70 -45.80 19.54
C SER A 6 53.82 -45.31 18.11
N LEU A 7 54.27 -46.17 17.20
CA LEU A 7 54.33 -45.88 15.75
C LEU A 7 52.92 -45.63 15.18
N PHE A 8 51.98 -46.53 15.52
CA PHE A 8 50.62 -46.41 15.03
C PHE A 8 49.93 -45.11 15.53
N THR A 9 50.13 -44.77 16.80
CA THR A 9 49.64 -43.51 17.37
C THR A 9 50.28 -42.30 16.69
N ALA A 10 51.57 -42.32 16.40
CA ALA A 10 52.27 -41.23 15.71
C ALA A 10 51.78 -41.08 14.24
N VAL A 11 51.58 -42.19 13.53
CA VAL A 11 51.05 -42.16 12.15
C VAL A 11 49.60 -41.63 12.10
N SER A 12 48.74 -42.06 13.05
CA SER A 12 47.38 -41.51 13.18
C SER A 12 47.38 -40.01 13.54
N GLY A 13 48.33 -39.61 14.39
CA GLY A 13 48.57 -38.19 14.72
C GLY A 13 48.98 -37.38 13.48
N LEU A 14 49.95 -37.89 12.68
CA LEU A 14 50.35 -37.24 11.43
C LEU A 14 49.23 -37.08 10.46
N ALA A 15 48.42 -38.12 10.24
CA ALA A 15 47.26 -38.06 9.34
C ALA A 15 46.26 -37.01 9.81
N SER A 16 46.01 -36.98 11.12
CA SER A 16 45.07 -36.03 11.72
C SER A 16 45.58 -34.58 11.64
N GLN A 17 46.86 -34.34 11.86
CA GLN A 17 47.44 -32.99 11.73
C GLN A 17 47.52 -32.55 10.27
N SER A 18 47.77 -33.46 9.31
CA SER A 18 47.74 -33.17 7.89
C SER A 18 46.35 -32.71 7.42
N GLN A 19 45.28 -33.40 7.90
CA GLN A 19 43.91 -32.98 7.62
C GLN A 19 43.60 -31.58 8.20
N SER A 20 44.07 -31.32 9.44
CA SER A 20 43.91 -30.01 10.07
C SER A 20 44.62 -28.91 9.28
N ILE A 21 45.86 -29.13 8.80
CA ILE A 21 46.56 -28.17 7.92
C ILE A 21 45.77 -27.92 6.63
N SER A 22 45.21 -28.96 6.04
CA SER A 22 44.39 -28.81 4.82
C SER A 22 43.16 -27.96 5.04
N MET A 23 42.46 -28.14 6.20
CA MET A 23 41.29 -27.32 6.56
C MET A 23 41.69 -25.85 6.81
N ILE A 24 42.78 -25.61 7.57
CA ILE A 24 43.32 -24.26 7.83
C ILE A 24 43.69 -23.57 6.50
N SER A 25 44.37 -24.30 5.61
CA SER A 25 44.72 -23.75 4.28
C SER A 25 43.52 -23.41 3.45
N ASN A 26 42.47 -24.24 3.48
CA ASN A 26 41.23 -23.97 2.82
C ASN A 26 40.51 -22.73 3.39
N ASN A 27 40.48 -22.58 4.72
CA ASN A 27 39.95 -21.41 5.38
C ASN A 27 40.67 -20.13 4.94
N ILE A 28 42.01 -20.14 4.97
CA ILE A 28 42.84 -18.99 4.56
C ILE A 28 42.58 -18.63 3.06
N ALA A 29 42.49 -19.63 2.19
CA ALA A 29 42.24 -19.41 0.78
C ALA A 29 40.89 -18.73 0.52
N ASN A 30 39.89 -18.95 1.40
CA ASN A 30 38.52 -18.45 1.26
C ASN A 30 38.20 -17.28 2.20
N VAL A 31 39.19 -16.59 2.76
CA VAL A 31 38.98 -15.45 3.66
C VAL A 31 38.22 -14.28 2.98
N SER A 32 38.41 -14.09 1.69
CA SER A 32 37.72 -13.04 0.90
C SER A 32 36.49 -13.55 0.15
N THR A 33 36.09 -14.81 0.35
CA THR A 33 34.94 -15.39 -0.32
C THR A 33 33.65 -15.02 0.42
N VAL A 34 32.71 -14.37 -0.27
CA VAL A 34 31.42 -13.95 0.29
C VAL A 34 30.63 -15.17 0.78
N GLY A 35 30.11 -15.10 2.01
CA GLY A 35 29.28 -16.14 2.62
C GLY A 35 30.04 -17.42 3.00
N PHE A 36 31.36 -17.45 2.87
CA PHE A 36 32.15 -18.62 3.25
C PHE A 36 32.11 -18.84 4.78
N LYS A 37 31.99 -20.12 5.17
CA LYS A 37 32.00 -20.54 6.56
C LYS A 37 33.19 -21.46 6.83
N ARG A 38 33.99 -21.12 7.84
CA ARG A 38 35.20 -21.88 8.22
C ARG A 38 34.86 -23.29 8.67
N THR A 39 35.81 -24.17 8.46
CA THR A 39 35.76 -25.54 8.93
C THR A 39 36.88 -25.77 9.93
N ASP A 40 36.55 -26.25 11.12
CA ASP A 40 37.51 -26.59 12.18
C ASP A 40 37.77 -28.11 12.24
N ALA A 41 38.98 -28.49 12.59
CA ALA A 41 39.35 -29.86 12.91
C ALA A 41 39.02 -30.17 14.38
N ALA A 42 38.09 -31.08 14.62
CA ALA A 42 37.84 -31.63 15.97
C ALA A 42 38.56 -32.99 16.11
N PHE A 43 39.38 -33.10 17.11
CA PHE A 43 40.13 -34.35 17.40
C PHE A 43 39.37 -35.22 18.40
N SER A 44 39.19 -36.50 18.07
CA SER A 44 38.63 -37.50 18.98
C SER A 44 39.63 -38.62 19.21
N SER A 45 39.79 -39.03 20.48
CA SER A 45 40.61 -40.18 20.81
C SER A 45 39.86 -41.48 20.55
N LEU A 46 40.51 -42.42 19.86
CA LEU A 46 40.02 -43.78 19.73
C LEU A 46 40.60 -44.61 20.87
N VAL A 47 39.73 -45.14 21.69
CA VAL A 47 40.14 -45.97 22.85
C VAL A 47 40.20 -47.42 22.42
N THR A 48 41.30 -48.10 22.67
CA THR A 48 41.42 -49.56 22.55
C THR A 48 40.96 -50.17 23.85
N THR A 49 39.96 -51.07 23.80
CA THR A 49 39.53 -51.85 24.97
C THR A 49 40.64 -52.81 25.39
N ALA A 50 41.39 -52.45 26.45
CA ALA A 50 42.31 -53.37 27.08
C ALA A 50 41.57 -54.11 28.19
N ASN A 51 41.46 -55.42 28.05
CA ASN A 51 40.75 -56.28 29.02
C ASN A 51 41.59 -56.58 30.29
N ASN A 52 42.79 -56.02 30.46
CA ASN A 52 43.63 -56.14 31.65
C ASN A 52 44.42 -54.87 31.96
N SER A 53 44.31 -54.40 33.17
CA SER A 53 44.74 -53.09 33.68
C SER A 53 46.26 -52.90 33.96
N THR A 54 47.10 -53.79 33.52
CA THR A 54 48.54 -53.73 33.82
C THR A 54 49.45 -53.20 32.70
N ALA A 55 48.93 -53.05 31.49
CA ALA A 55 49.67 -52.50 30.34
C ALA A 55 48.92 -51.35 29.68
N PHE A 56 49.55 -50.17 29.55
CA PHE A 56 49.06 -49.04 28.80
C PHE A 56 49.03 -49.41 27.32
N THR A 57 47.84 -49.40 26.72
CA THR A 57 47.63 -49.58 25.29
C THR A 57 47.43 -48.23 24.66
N PRO A 58 48.35 -47.73 23.81
CA PRO A 58 48.18 -46.43 23.16
C PRO A 58 47.01 -46.43 22.23
N GLY A 59 46.13 -45.44 22.35
CA GLY A 59 45.02 -45.19 21.43
C GLY A 59 45.48 -44.43 20.18
N SER A 60 44.61 -44.32 19.22
CA SER A 60 44.82 -43.47 18.04
C SER A 60 43.98 -42.22 18.11
N VAL A 61 44.28 -41.24 17.28
CA VAL A 61 43.51 -40.02 17.13
C VAL A 61 42.82 -39.98 15.78
N ARG A 62 41.57 -39.52 15.74
CA ARG A 62 40.81 -39.31 14.54
C ARG A 62 40.41 -37.83 14.48
N THR A 63 40.50 -37.24 13.28
CA THR A 63 39.98 -35.91 12.99
C THR A 63 38.56 -36.00 12.43
N VAL A 64 37.69 -35.18 12.98
CA VAL A 64 36.32 -34.96 12.48
C VAL A 64 36.21 -33.53 12.00
N GLN A 65 35.74 -33.35 10.80
CA GLN A 65 35.47 -32.04 10.22
C GLN A 65 34.25 -31.43 10.90
N LYS A 66 34.33 -30.20 11.38
CA LYS A 66 33.23 -29.48 12.01
C LYS A 66 33.07 -28.12 11.33
N GLY A 67 31.99 -27.94 10.52
CA GLY A 67 31.62 -26.65 9.98
C GLY A 67 31.21 -25.66 11.07
N ARG A 68 31.46 -24.39 10.85
CA ARG A 68 31.02 -23.26 11.69
C ARG A 68 30.00 -22.41 10.92
N VAL A 69 28.97 -23.09 10.45
CA VAL A 69 27.94 -22.48 9.61
C VAL A 69 27.00 -21.60 10.45
N ASP A 70 26.88 -21.88 11.76
CA ASP A 70 26.15 -21.14 12.76
C ASP A 70 26.77 -19.76 13.09
N GLN A 71 28.06 -19.56 12.77
CA GLN A 71 28.76 -18.32 13.05
C GLN A 71 28.63 -17.33 11.89
N GLN A 72 28.09 -16.15 12.18
CA GLN A 72 27.97 -15.07 11.21
C GLN A 72 29.34 -14.43 10.92
N GLY A 73 29.58 -14.10 9.64
CA GLY A 73 30.70 -13.27 9.22
C GLY A 73 30.44 -11.78 9.41
N ILE A 74 31.43 -10.95 9.12
CA ILE A 74 31.29 -9.49 9.19
C ILE A 74 30.44 -9.03 7.99
N LEU A 75 29.42 -8.19 8.27
CA LEU A 75 28.63 -7.54 7.23
C LEU A 75 29.41 -6.37 6.64
N GLN A 76 29.50 -6.32 5.31
CA GLN A 76 30.22 -5.31 4.55
C GLN A 76 29.23 -4.62 3.61
N GLN A 77 29.24 -3.30 3.57
CA GLN A 77 28.40 -2.53 2.66
C GLN A 77 28.82 -2.73 1.20
N SER A 78 27.82 -2.84 0.32
CA SER A 78 27.95 -2.91 -1.13
C SER A 78 27.21 -1.77 -1.80
N ASN A 79 27.62 -1.42 -3.01
CA ASN A 79 26.96 -0.41 -3.85
C ASN A 79 25.84 -1.00 -4.75
N SER A 80 25.67 -2.32 -4.76
CA SER A 80 24.62 -2.98 -5.53
C SER A 80 23.32 -3.07 -4.72
N ALA A 81 22.23 -2.63 -5.30
CA ALA A 81 20.90 -2.72 -4.67
C ALA A 81 20.35 -4.16 -4.56
N THR A 82 20.93 -5.09 -5.36
CA THR A 82 20.55 -6.52 -5.37
C THR A 82 21.44 -7.38 -4.47
N ASP A 83 22.51 -6.80 -3.90
CA ASP A 83 23.31 -7.46 -2.88
C ASP A 83 22.55 -7.45 -1.57
N VAL A 84 22.48 -8.60 -0.92
CA VAL A 84 21.75 -8.79 0.34
C VAL A 84 22.55 -9.63 1.32
N ALA A 85 22.44 -9.33 2.60
CA ALA A 85 23.01 -10.14 3.67
C ALA A 85 21.92 -10.52 4.66
N ILE A 86 22.19 -11.55 5.46
CA ILE A 86 21.30 -11.94 6.57
C ILE A 86 21.98 -11.55 7.87
N SER A 87 21.33 -10.70 8.65
CA SER A 87 21.72 -10.39 10.03
C SER A 87 20.97 -11.32 10.98
N GLY A 88 21.67 -12.30 11.55
CA GLY A 88 21.08 -13.32 12.42
C GLY A 88 20.96 -14.71 11.75
N ASN A 89 19.95 -15.47 12.14
CA ASN A 89 19.77 -16.86 11.72
C ASN A 89 19.00 -16.98 10.40
N GLY A 90 19.41 -17.89 9.53
CA GLY A 90 18.73 -18.23 8.30
C GLY A 90 19.66 -18.33 7.10
N PHE A 91 19.14 -18.76 5.97
CA PHE A 91 19.82 -18.92 4.69
C PHE A 91 18.89 -18.47 3.58
N PHE A 92 19.42 -17.86 2.53
CA PHE A 92 18.69 -17.65 1.29
C PHE A 92 18.42 -19.00 0.63
N VAL A 93 17.23 -19.13 0.06
CA VAL A 93 16.85 -20.31 -0.72
C VAL A 93 17.23 -20.08 -2.17
N VAL A 94 17.99 -20.98 -2.75
CA VAL A 94 18.43 -20.89 -4.14
C VAL A 94 18.23 -22.23 -4.84
N ARG A 95 18.18 -22.19 -6.17
CA ARG A 95 18.13 -23.41 -7.01
C ARG A 95 19.28 -23.40 -8.02
N ASN A 96 19.81 -24.58 -8.27
CA ASN A 96 20.89 -24.74 -9.26
C ASN A 96 20.37 -24.75 -10.71
N ASP A 97 19.10 -25.09 -10.92
CA ASP A 97 18.44 -25.12 -12.22
C ASP A 97 16.96 -24.75 -12.07
N LEU A 98 16.40 -24.10 -13.08
CA LEU A 98 14.98 -23.73 -13.16
C LEU A 98 14.10 -24.86 -13.71
N GLY A 99 14.71 -25.93 -14.20
CA GLY A 99 14.01 -27.11 -14.71
C GLY A 99 13.38 -27.98 -13.60
N VAL A 100 12.64 -29.01 -14.00
CA VAL A 100 11.93 -29.93 -13.10
C VAL A 100 12.89 -30.66 -12.15
N ASN A 101 14.14 -30.87 -12.55
CA ASN A 101 15.17 -31.54 -11.76
C ASN A 101 16.05 -30.57 -10.95
N GLY A 102 15.71 -29.29 -10.89
CA GLY A 102 16.47 -28.31 -10.13
C GLY A 102 16.48 -28.64 -8.63
N GLU A 103 17.69 -28.73 -8.06
CA GLU A 103 17.90 -28.97 -6.66
C GLU A 103 17.81 -27.67 -5.86
N THR A 104 17.10 -27.72 -4.74
CA THR A 104 17.04 -26.59 -3.79
C THR A 104 18.25 -26.65 -2.88
N LEU A 105 18.94 -25.53 -2.80
CA LEU A 105 20.14 -25.30 -2.01
C LEU A 105 19.96 -24.06 -1.12
N PHE A 106 20.80 -23.94 -0.14
CA PHE A 106 20.75 -22.88 0.86
C PHE A 106 22.08 -22.14 0.90
N THR A 107 22.08 -20.82 0.94
CA THR A 107 23.33 -20.05 0.90
C THR A 107 23.27 -18.83 1.83
N ARG A 108 24.46 -18.42 2.30
CA ARG A 108 24.68 -17.12 2.94
C ARG A 108 25.32 -16.10 1.98
N ALA A 109 25.75 -16.55 0.79
CA ALA A 109 26.28 -15.66 -0.23
C ALA A 109 25.13 -14.91 -0.91
N GLY A 110 25.01 -13.62 -0.63
CA GLY A 110 23.93 -12.75 -1.10
C GLY A 110 24.33 -11.82 -2.24
N SER A 111 25.42 -12.08 -2.94
CA SER A 111 25.80 -11.31 -4.13
C SER A 111 24.99 -11.77 -5.35
N PHE A 112 23.83 -11.16 -5.55
CA PHE A 112 22.94 -11.47 -6.65
C PHE A 112 23.00 -10.37 -7.73
N ALA A 113 23.02 -10.80 -8.98
CA ALA A 113 22.94 -9.93 -10.14
C ALA A 113 21.82 -10.39 -11.07
N GLU A 114 21.20 -9.45 -11.75
CA GLU A 114 20.18 -9.71 -12.76
C GLU A 114 20.85 -10.32 -14.01
N ASP A 115 20.31 -11.43 -14.51
CA ASP A 115 20.74 -12.06 -15.74
C ASP A 115 20.00 -11.47 -16.96
N GLN A 116 20.28 -11.99 -18.16
CA GLN A 116 19.66 -11.52 -19.41
C GLN A 116 18.13 -11.73 -19.48
N ASN A 117 17.58 -12.56 -18.60
CA ASN A 117 16.14 -12.84 -18.50
C ASN A 117 15.51 -12.14 -17.30
N GLY A 118 16.21 -11.23 -16.65
CA GLY A 118 15.73 -10.52 -15.47
C GLY A 118 15.77 -11.32 -14.18
N ILE A 119 16.36 -12.53 -14.15
CA ILE A 119 16.34 -13.40 -12.98
C ILE A 119 17.57 -13.12 -12.10
N LEU A 120 17.34 -13.00 -10.78
CA LEU A 120 18.43 -12.83 -9.82
C LEU A 120 19.21 -14.12 -9.64
N ARG A 121 20.53 -14.04 -9.88
CA ARG A 121 21.44 -15.16 -9.84
C ARG A 121 22.76 -14.75 -9.17
N ASN A 122 23.33 -15.66 -8.36
CA ASN A 122 24.61 -15.39 -7.72
C ASN A 122 25.80 -15.73 -8.63
N SER A 123 27.03 -15.40 -8.17
CA SER A 123 28.27 -15.66 -8.91
C SER A 123 28.55 -17.16 -9.14
N ALA A 124 27.96 -18.06 -8.34
CA ALA A 124 28.06 -19.51 -8.53
C ALA A 124 27.04 -20.06 -9.53
N GLY A 125 26.12 -19.21 -10.01
CA GLY A 125 25.11 -19.56 -10.99
C GLY A 125 23.78 -20.01 -10.42
N PHE A 126 23.56 -19.91 -9.11
CA PHE A 126 22.31 -20.29 -8.47
C PHE A 126 21.28 -19.16 -8.53
N PHE A 127 20.03 -19.53 -8.75
CA PHE A 127 18.89 -18.64 -8.87
C PHE A 127 18.28 -18.38 -7.49
N LEU A 128 18.08 -17.12 -7.14
CA LEU A 128 17.40 -16.73 -5.91
C LEU A 128 15.91 -17.06 -6.01
N MET A 129 15.38 -17.70 -4.95
CA MET A 129 13.98 -18.05 -4.86
C MET A 129 13.24 -17.11 -3.91
N GLY A 130 11.99 -16.79 -4.24
CA GLY A 130 11.14 -15.93 -3.42
C GLY A 130 9.66 -16.31 -3.52
N TRP A 131 8.86 -15.88 -2.57
CA TRP A 131 7.40 -15.94 -2.67
C TRP A 131 6.92 -14.81 -3.58
N PRO A 132 6.14 -15.10 -4.64
CA PRO A 132 5.51 -14.04 -5.41
C PRO A 132 4.45 -13.34 -4.58
N LEU A 133 4.40 -12.01 -4.64
CA LEU A 133 3.36 -11.20 -4.01
C LEU A 133 2.25 -10.91 -5.03
N ASP A 134 1.00 -10.82 -4.55
CA ASP A 134 -0.12 -10.38 -5.36
C ASP A 134 -0.07 -8.86 -5.64
N GLN A 135 -1.11 -8.33 -6.31
CA GLN A 135 -1.17 -6.90 -6.64
C GLN A 135 -1.24 -6.00 -5.40
N ASP A 136 -1.76 -6.53 -4.31
CA ASP A 136 -1.93 -5.84 -3.04
C ASP A 136 -0.75 -6.05 -2.07
N GLY A 137 0.28 -6.81 -2.50
CA GLY A 137 1.46 -7.11 -1.68
C GLY A 137 1.28 -8.24 -0.69
N ASN A 138 0.22 -9.04 -0.81
CA ASN A 138 -0.04 -10.16 0.09
C ASN A 138 0.73 -11.42 -0.33
N LEU A 139 1.08 -12.24 0.67
CA LEU A 139 1.75 -13.52 0.48
C LEU A 139 0.79 -14.62 0.06
N PRO A 140 1.24 -15.63 -0.71
CA PRO A 140 0.45 -16.82 -1.00
C PRO A 140 0.15 -17.60 0.29
N GLY A 141 -1.00 -18.29 0.33
CA GLY A 141 -1.46 -18.99 1.54
C GLY A 141 -0.57 -20.16 2.00
N ALA A 142 0.26 -20.75 1.13
CA ALA A 142 1.10 -21.92 1.41
C ALA A 142 2.58 -21.52 1.61
N GLN A 143 2.89 -20.75 2.64
CA GLN A 143 4.26 -20.24 2.90
C GLN A 143 5.26 -21.32 3.35
N ALA A 144 4.78 -22.44 3.92
CA ALA A 144 5.66 -23.50 4.41
C ALA A 144 6.14 -24.47 3.30
N ASP A 145 5.53 -24.42 2.11
CA ASP A 145 5.85 -25.32 1.01
C ASP A 145 6.88 -24.68 0.06
N ILE A 146 7.94 -25.43 -0.21
CA ILE A 146 8.98 -25.04 -1.16
C ILE A 146 8.44 -24.91 -2.61
N SER A 147 7.35 -25.59 -2.92
CA SER A 147 6.67 -25.49 -4.22
C SER A 147 6.02 -24.15 -4.48
N SER A 148 5.79 -23.35 -3.42
CA SER A 148 5.30 -21.97 -3.52
C SER A 148 6.36 -20.95 -3.93
N LEU A 149 7.63 -21.37 -3.92
CA LEU A 149 8.75 -20.51 -4.29
C LEU A 149 8.94 -20.50 -5.80
N VAL A 150 9.13 -19.30 -6.33
CA VAL A 150 9.48 -19.08 -7.73
C VAL A 150 10.80 -18.33 -7.85
N PRO A 151 11.51 -18.42 -8.98
CA PRO A 151 12.69 -17.60 -9.20
C PRO A 151 12.33 -16.12 -9.16
N VAL A 152 13.12 -15.32 -8.47
CA VAL A 152 12.95 -13.87 -8.42
C VAL A 152 13.30 -13.28 -9.80
N ASN A 153 12.27 -12.99 -10.58
CA ASN A 153 12.38 -12.40 -11.91
C ASN A 153 11.90 -10.95 -11.88
N LEU A 154 12.81 -10.02 -12.13
CA LEU A 154 12.54 -8.58 -12.10
C LEU A 154 11.87 -8.07 -13.40
N ASP A 155 12.02 -8.82 -14.51
CA ASP A 155 11.42 -8.46 -15.80
C ASP A 155 9.93 -8.75 -15.91
N THR A 156 9.36 -9.49 -14.97
CA THR A 156 7.90 -9.73 -14.92
C THR A 156 7.11 -8.43 -14.85
N LEU A 157 7.73 -7.35 -14.40
CA LEU A 157 7.13 -6.03 -14.26
C LEU A 157 8.07 -4.95 -14.86
N SER A 158 8.22 -4.95 -16.18
CA SER A 158 9.08 -3.99 -16.90
C SER A 158 8.48 -2.58 -16.94
N SER A 159 7.16 -2.48 -16.81
CA SER A 159 6.43 -1.20 -16.78
C SER A 159 5.22 -1.30 -15.87
N LEU A 160 4.84 -0.18 -15.26
CA LEU A 160 3.68 -0.07 -14.39
C LEU A 160 2.91 1.21 -14.71
N ALA A 161 1.64 1.04 -15.09
CA ALA A 161 0.63 2.09 -15.09
C ALA A 161 -0.25 1.90 -13.85
N GLN A 162 -0.61 2.99 -13.20
CA GLN A 162 -1.54 2.93 -12.09
C GLN A 162 -2.79 3.75 -12.44
N PRO A 163 -3.94 3.10 -12.68
CA PRO A 163 -5.18 3.81 -12.92
C PRO A 163 -5.60 4.61 -11.69
N THR A 164 -6.20 5.77 -11.90
CA THR A 164 -6.75 6.57 -10.83
C THR A 164 -8.01 5.90 -10.29
N THR A 165 -8.03 5.51 -9.04
CA THR A 165 -9.21 4.97 -8.35
C THR A 165 -9.75 5.93 -7.30
N ARG A 166 -8.94 6.89 -6.88
CA ARG A 166 -9.32 7.90 -5.89
C ARG A 166 -8.82 9.27 -6.31
N GLY A 167 -9.70 10.26 -6.18
CA GLY A 167 -9.38 11.66 -6.35
C GLY A 167 -9.85 12.47 -5.16
N ALA A 168 -9.24 13.63 -4.92
CA ALA A 168 -9.71 14.60 -3.96
C ALA A 168 -9.55 16.01 -4.54
N LEU A 169 -10.60 16.81 -4.40
CA LEU A 169 -10.65 18.17 -4.89
C LEU A 169 -11.17 19.10 -3.80
N GLY A 170 -10.43 20.16 -3.54
CA GLY A 170 -10.87 21.26 -2.70
C GLY A 170 -10.94 22.55 -3.52
N LEU A 171 -12.07 23.23 -3.45
CA LEU A 171 -12.27 24.49 -4.16
C LEU A 171 -13.21 25.42 -3.40
N ASN A 172 -13.15 26.71 -3.72
CA ASN A 172 -14.10 27.70 -3.27
C ASN A 172 -14.94 28.20 -4.43
N LEU A 173 -16.26 28.05 -4.34
CA LEU A 173 -17.24 28.63 -5.25
C LEU A 173 -17.61 30.05 -4.76
N ASN A 174 -17.68 31.01 -5.69
CA ASN A 174 -17.96 32.39 -5.31
C ASN A 174 -19.41 32.58 -4.86
N ALA A 175 -19.65 32.88 -3.60
CA ALA A 175 -20.99 33.13 -3.05
C ALA A 175 -21.72 34.28 -3.73
N ASN A 176 -21.01 35.27 -4.31
CA ASN A 176 -21.59 36.44 -4.99
C ASN A 176 -21.87 36.21 -6.48
N GLN A 177 -21.69 34.99 -6.99
CA GLN A 177 -22.02 34.65 -8.38
C GLN A 177 -23.52 34.84 -8.64
N THR A 178 -23.86 35.37 -9.82
CA THR A 178 -25.26 35.54 -10.24
C THR A 178 -25.93 34.19 -10.39
N GLN A 179 -27.14 34.05 -9.86
CA GLN A 179 -27.93 32.82 -9.99
C GLN A 179 -28.64 32.74 -11.31
N THR A 180 -28.66 31.57 -11.93
CA THR A 180 -29.58 31.24 -13.04
C THR A 180 -30.87 30.65 -12.50
N ALA A 181 -31.90 30.59 -13.33
CA ALA A 181 -33.16 29.94 -12.94
C ALA A 181 -32.97 28.42 -12.78
N TYR A 182 -33.72 27.83 -11.86
CA TYR A 182 -33.83 26.38 -11.75
C TYR A 182 -35.12 25.89 -12.47
N PRO A 183 -35.10 24.74 -13.15
CA PRO A 183 -33.92 23.91 -13.49
C PRO A 183 -32.97 24.61 -14.46
N VAL A 184 -31.67 24.30 -14.33
CA VAL A 184 -30.66 24.84 -15.24
C VAL A 184 -30.95 24.33 -16.67
N ALA A 185 -31.09 25.25 -17.60
CA ALA A 185 -31.41 24.89 -18.99
C ALA A 185 -30.22 24.14 -19.65
N ALA A 186 -30.53 23.14 -20.46
CA ALA A 186 -29.52 22.43 -21.20
C ALA A 186 -28.70 23.38 -22.10
N GLY A 187 -27.38 23.26 -22.06
CA GLY A 187 -26.47 24.12 -22.80
C GLY A 187 -26.15 25.46 -22.10
N THR A 188 -26.60 25.67 -20.86
CA THR A 188 -26.16 26.82 -20.06
C THR A 188 -24.64 26.77 -19.91
N GLN A 189 -23.99 27.93 -20.20
CA GLN A 189 -22.53 28.01 -19.99
C GLN A 189 -22.20 27.93 -18.51
N PRO A 190 -21.19 27.12 -18.13
CA PRO A 190 -20.79 27.02 -16.75
C PRO A 190 -20.21 28.34 -16.25
N ASP A 191 -20.53 28.72 -15.01
CA ASP A 191 -19.93 29.85 -14.33
C ASP A 191 -18.44 29.60 -14.04
N PHE A 192 -18.12 28.36 -13.64
CA PHE A 192 -16.76 27.90 -13.39
C PHE A 192 -16.56 26.50 -13.94
N THR A 193 -15.32 26.27 -14.43
CA THR A 193 -14.90 24.97 -14.96
C THR A 193 -13.57 24.58 -14.33
N ARG A 194 -13.42 23.31 -13.99
CA ARG A 194 -12.15 22.75 -13.51
C ARG A 194 -11.90 21.39 -14.16
N ASN A 195 -10.65 21.21 -14.67
CA ASN A 195 -10.20 19.91 -15.15
C ASN A 195 -9.50 19.14 -14.02
N LEU A 196 -9.90 17.90 -13.82
CA LEU A 196 -9.24 16.92 -12.97
C LEU A 196 -8.50 15.92 -13.86
N ARG A 197 -7.17 15.94 -13.81
CA ARG A 197 -6.36 14.96 -14.52
C ARG A 197 -6.38 13.64 -13.78
N VAL A 198 -6.74 12.58 -14.51
CA VAL A 198 -6.74 11.19 -14.04
C VAL A 198 -5.93 10.34 -15.01
N PHE A 199 -5.53 9.14 -14.60
CA PHE A 199 -4.82 8.20 -15.47
C PHE A 199 -5.67 6.97 -15.66
N ASP A 200 -5.77 6.51 -16.90
CA ASP A 200 -6.49 5.29 -17.25
C ASP A 200 -5.67 4.01 -17.00
N SER A 201 -6.25 2.85 -17.27
CA SER A 201 -5.59 1.55 -17.08
C SER A 201 -4.37 1.32 -17.98
N LEU A 202 -4.21 2.12 -19.05
CA LEU A 202 -3.06 2.11 -19.95
C LEU A 202 -1.99 3.13 -19.54
N GLY A 203 -2.24 3.93 -18.50
CA GLY A 203 -1.35 4.99 -18.03
C GLY A 203 -1.42 6.28 -18.85
N SER A 204 -2.44 6.44 -19.70
CA SER A 204 -2.66 7.68 -20.43
C SER A 204 -3.36 8.70 -19.55
N ALA A 205 -2.89 9.96 -19.60
CA ALA A 205 -3.52 11.04 -18.89
C ALA A 205 -4.84 11.43 -19.58
N GLN A 206 -5.92 11.53 -18.80
CA GLN A 206 -7.24 11.91 -19.19
C GLN A 206 -7.71 13.08 -18.34
N ASP A 207 -8.41 14.05 -18.92
CA ASP A 207 -8.92 15.21 -18.18
C ASP A 207 -10.45 15.09 -18.03
N LEU A 208 -10.94 14.88 -16.81
CA LEU A 208 -12.35 15.01 -16.46
C LEU A 208 -12.68 16.49 -16.29
N THR A 209 -13.72 16.97 -16.98
CA THR A 209 -14.16 18.36 -16.87
C THR A 209 -15.29 18.48 -15.87
N ILE A 210 -15.11 19.32 -14.85
CA ILE A 210 -16.10 19.56 -13.80
C ILE A 210 -16.63 20.98 -13.99
N ASN A 211 -17.90 21.09 -14.30
CA ASN A 211 -18.62 22.34 -14.55
C ASN A 211 -19.49 22.71 -13.35
N PHE A 212 -19.55 23.98 -13.02
CA PHE A 212 -20.37 24.52 -11.96
C PHE A 212 -21.24 25.65 -12.48
N VAL A 213 -22.54 25.60 -12.20
CA VAL A 213 -23.51 26.66 -12.49
C VAL A 213 -24.27 27.00 -11.22
N LYS A 214 -24.21 28.26 -10.80
CA LYS A 214 -25.01 28.72 -9.66
C LYS A 214 -26.46 28.88 -10.07
N HIS A 215 -27.37 28.26 -9.36
CA HIS A 215 -28.80 28.35 -9.66
C HIS A 215 -29.65 28.78 -8.44
N ALA A 216 -30.87 29.23 -8.71
CA ALA A 216 -31.82 29.51 -7.66
C ALA A 216 -32.20 28.24 -6.90
N SER A 217 -32.66 28.39 -5.68
CA SER A 217 -33.14 27.26 -4.87
C SER A 217 -34.18 26.43 -5.69
N PRO A 218 -34.07 25.11 -5.68
CA PRO A 218 -35.04 24.22 -6.30
C PRO A 218 -36.36 24.14 -5.52
N THR A 219 -36.48 24.89 -4.41
CA THR A 219 -37.71 24.93 -3.62
C THR A 219 -38.85 25.68 -4.35
N ALA A 220 -40.10 25.30 -4.08
CA ALA A 220 -41.27 25.97 -4.62
C ALA A 220 -41.25 27.47 -4.32
N THR A 221 -41.47 28.26 -5.35
CA THR A 221 -41.58 29.71 -5.23
C THR A 221 -42.84 30.21 -5.92
N VAL A 222 -43.64 30.95 -5.22
CA VAL A 222 -44.76 31.68 -5.79
C VAL A 222 -44.42 33.17 -5.74
N THR A 223 -44.50 33.86 -6.88
CA THR A 223 -44.23 35.30 -6.96
C THR A 223 -45.50 36.02 -7.44
N SER A 224 -45.88 37.10 -6.77
CA SER A 224 -47.00 37.93 -7.23
C SER A 224 -46.68 38.62 -8.54
N THR A 225 -47.68 38.81 -9.36
CA THR A 225 -47.55 39.54 -10.64
C THR A 225 -47.64 41.05 -10.47
N VAL A 226 -48.02 41.54 -9.28
CA VAL A 226 -48.16 42.95 -8.96
C VAL A 226 -47.20 43.39 -7.83
N ASP A 227 -46.88 44.66 -7.81
CA ASP A 227 -46.16 45.28 -6.71
C ASP A 227 -47.10 45.36 -5.47
N ILE A 228 -46.83 44.52 -4.47
CA ILE A 228 -47.68 44.41 -3.28
C ILE A 228 -47.41 45.55 -2.27
N THR A 229 -46.30 46.27 -2.42
CA THR A 229 -45.99 47.42 -1.56
C THR A 229 -46.94 48.58 -1.79
N GLU A 230 -47.49 48.68 -3.04
CA GLU A 230 -48.46 49.70 -3.42
C GLU A 230 -49.91 49.14 -3.37
N ALA A 231 -50.10 47.84 -3.20
CA ALA A 231 -51.40 47.20 -3.13
C ALA A 231 -52.11 47.54 -1.84
N ALA A 232 -53.38 47.98 -1.90
CA ALA A 232 -54.19 48.18 -0.73
C ALA A 232 -54.69 46.82 -0.18
N LEU A 233 -53.95 46.23 0.73
CA LEU A 233 -54.37 45.04 1.46
C LEU A 233 -55.63 45.34 2.28
N VAL A 234 -56.67 44.51 2.12
CA VAL A 234 -57.95 44.72 2.84
C VAL A 234 -58.00 43.89 4.09
N ALA A 235 -58.10 44.55 5.24
CA ALA A 235 -58.20 43.88 6.55
C ALA A 235 -59.48 43.00 6.63
N GLY A 236 -59.30 41.77 7.07
CA GLY A 236 -60.35 40.77 7.18
C GLY A 236 -60.50 39.83 5.98
N ASP A 237 -59.86 40.11 4.83
CA ASP A 237 -59.77 39.17 3.74
C ASP A 237 -58.89 37.96 4.09
N GLN A 238 -59.20 36.81 3.49
CA GLN A 238 -58.55 35.54 3.85
C GLN A 238 -58.11 34.77 2.63
N PHE A 239 -57.04 34.02 2.77
CA PHE A 239 -56.65 32.96 1.84
C PHE A 239 -56.03 31.81 2.64
N THR A 240 -56.02 30.64 2.02
CA THR A 240 -55.39 29.47 2.60
C THR A 240 -54.09 29.16 1.83
N ILE A 241 -53.03 28.86 2.60
CA ILE A 241 -51.78 28.36 2.06
C ILE A 241 -51.52 26.93 2.59
N ASP A 242 -51.28 26.01 1.71
CA ASP A 242 -50.85 24.65 2.01
C ASP A 242 -49.45 24.42 1.48
N VAL A 243 -48.58 23.89 2.29
CA VAL A 243 -47.16 23.65 1.95
C VAL A 243 -46.87 22.17 2.13
N GLY A 244 -46.51 21.46 1.06
CA GLY A 244 -46.20 20.04 1.10
C GLY A 244 -47.32 19.11 1.57
N GLY A 245 -48.60 19.54 1.47
CA GLY A 245 -49.74 18.74 1.90
C GLY A 245 -49.86 18.60 3.45
N THR A 246 -49.25 19.49 4.18
CA THR A 246 -49.25 19.46 5.66
C THR A 246 -50.58 19.92 6.27
N GLY A 247 -51.50 20.39 5.43
CA GLY A 247 -52.80 20.95 5.82
C GLY A 247 -52.83 22.47 5.73
N GLY A 248 -53.81 23.01 5.02
CA GLY A 248 -53.91 24.43 4.70
C GLY A 248 -54.00 25.32 5.95
N VAL A 249 -53.13 26.32 6.05
CA VAL A 249 -53.18 27.38 7.07
C VAL A 249 -53.90 28.58 6.48
N THR A 250 -54.93 29.05 7.21
CA THR A 250 -55.68 30.24 6.78
C THR A 250 -55.00 31.50 7.31
N ILE A 251 -54.59 32.36 6.39
CA ILE A 251 -54.04 33.69 6.68
C ILE A 251 -55.16 34.70 6.59
N THR A 252 -55.30 35.52 7.61
CA THR A 252 -56.25 36.62 7.67
C THR A 252 -55.50 37.93 7.59
N LEU A 253 -55.76 38.73 6.56
CA LEU A 253 -55.06 39.99 6.34
C LEU A 253 -55.42 41.03 7.40
N ASP A 254 -54.44 41.69 7.99
CA ASP A 254 -54.58 42.81 8.89
C ASP A 254 -54.61 44.17 8.16
N GLY A 255 -54.48 44.17 6.83
CA GLY A 255 -54.38 45.36 6.00
C GLY A 255 -52.99 45.93 5.88
N THR A 256 -51.97 45.28 6.44
CA THR A 256 -50.56 45.70 6.34
C THR A 256 -49.68 44.65 5.67
N LEU A 257 -48.68 45.10 4.91
CA LEU A 257 -47.67 44.20 4.31
C LEU A 257 -46.83 43.52 5.40
N GLY A 258 -46.49 44.25 6.44
CA GLY A 258 -45.68 43.72 7.56
C GLY A 258 -46.39 42.59 8.29
N GLY A 259 -47.74 42.72 8.55
CA GLY A 259 -48.54 41.67 9.12
C GLY A 259 -48.59 40.44 8.23
N LEU A 260 -48.86 40.61 6.93
CA LEU A 260 -48.85 39.51 5.99
C LEU A 260 -47.53 38.74 5.94
N LEU A 261 -46.36 39.43 5.89
CA LEU A 261 -45.06 38.80 5.90
C LEU A 261 -44.80 38.06 7.21
N ASN A 262 -45.19 38.64 8.36
CA ASN A 262 -45.08 37.99 9.66
C ASN A 262 -45.92 36.72 9.74
N ASP A 263 -47.18 36.77 9.31
CA ASP A 263 -48.08 35.62 9.35
C ASP A 263 -47.61 34.49 8.42
N LEU A 264 -47.10 34.81 7.23
CA LEU A 264 -46.54 33.83 6.31
C LEU A 264 -45.26 33.18 6.90
N ASN A 265 -44.35 33.98 7.46
CA ASN A 265 -43.11 33.47 8.06
C ASN A 265 -43.32 32.73 9.39
N ALA A 266 -44.51 32.85 10.01
CA ALA A 266 -44.89 32.15 11.21
C ALA A 266 -45.50 30.76 10.96
N ILE A 267 -45.67 30.36 9.68
CA ILE A 267 -46.16 29.03 9.32
C ILE A 267 -45.09 27.99 9.63
N VAL A 268 -45.43 27.08 10.56
CA VAL A 268 -44.53 26.03 11.03
C VAL A 268 -45.14 24.65 10.83
N ASP A 269 -44.32 23.63 10.79
CA ASP A 269 -44.75 22.24 10.82
C ASP A 269 -45.15 21.76 12.22
N GLY A 270 -45.50 20.47 12.35
CA GLY A 270 -45.88 19.85 13.63
C GLY A 270 -44.74 19.78 14.65
N ALA A 271 -43.49 20.02 14.25
CA ALA A 271 -42.31 20.08 15.10
C ALA A 271 -41.92 21.52 15.47
N GLY A 272 -42.59 22.52 14.88
CA GLY A 272 -42.33 23.95 15.12
C GLY A 272 -41.30 24.56 14.17
N GLU A 273 -40.91 23.85 13.11
CA GLU A 273 -39.98 24.35 12.12
C GLU A 273 -40.69 25.16 11.04
N PRO A 274 -40.13 26.32 10.59
CA PRO A 274 -40.78 27.17 9.58
C PRO A 274 -40.88 26.46 8.23
N LEU A 275 -42.07 26.49 7.62
CA LEU A 275 -42.33 25.86 6.32
C LEU A 275 -42.08 26.76 5.11
N VAL A 276 -42.19 28.07 5.27
CA VAL A 276 -42.01 29.04 4.20
C VAL A 276 -41.11 30.20 4.58
N PHE A 277 -40.59 30.87 3.59
CA PHE A 277 -39.93 32.17 3.68
C PHE A 277 -40.66 33.15 2.72
N ALA A 278 -41.23 34.19 3.29
CA ALA A 278 -41.89 35.22 2.52
C ALA A 278 -41.15 36.55 2.64
N ASN A 279 -40.93 37.21 1.47
CA ASN A 279 -40.35 38.55 1.39
C ASN A 279 -40.91 39.29 0.16
N THR A 280 -40.51 40.56 -0.01
CA THR A 280 -40.72 41.30 -1.28
C THR A 280 -39.39 41.38 -2.02
N ASN A 281 -39.44 41.21 -3.37
CA ASN A 281 -38.29 41.40 -4.22
C ASN A 281 -38.04 42.90 -4.52
N ALA A 282 -36.98 43.21 -5.30
CA ALA A 282 -36.60 44.58 -5.66
C ALA A 282 -37.70 45.31 -6.50
N SER A 283 -38.67 44.58 -7.08
CA SER A 283 -39.80 45.11 -7.82
C SER A 283 -41.07 45.23 -6.98
N GLY A 284 -40.97 45.10 -5.65
CA GLY A 284 -42.10 45.15 -4.73
C GLY A 284 -43.04 43.93 -4.76
N GLN A 285 -42.71 42.91 -5.55
CA GLN A 285 -43.54 41.72 -5.66
C GLN A 285 -43.34 40.78 -4.49
N LEU A 286 -44.43 40.26 -3.94
CA LEU A 286 -44.41 39.25 -2.89
C LEU A 286 -43.85 37.94 -3.45
N GLN A 287 -42.81 37.40 -2.78
CA GLN A 287 -42.28 36.06 -3.03
C GLN A 287 -42.52 35.19 -1.80
N ILE A 288 -43.12 34.02 -2.02
CA ILE A 288 -43.31 32.98 -1.02
C ILE A 288 -42.52 31.77 -1.45
N LYS A 289 -41.54 31.35 -0.69
CA LYS A 289 -40.66 30.20 -1.00
C LYS A 289 -40.89 29.11 0.05
N ALA A 290 -41.04 27.88 -0.41
CA ALA A 290 -40.99 26.75 0.53
C ALA A 290 -39.55 26.61 1.06
N ARG A 291 -39.41 26.23 2.35
CA ARG A 291 -38.11 26.00 2.95
C ARG A 291 -37.57 24.59 2.65
N ASN A 292 -38.46 23.61 2.56
CA ASN A 292 -38.08 22.22 2.34
C ASN A 292 -38.22 21.85 0.86
N LEU A 293 -37.29 21.02 0.40
CA LEU A 293 -37.31 20.42 -0.93
C LEU A 293 -38.53 19.51 -1.10
N GLY A 294 -39.15 19.54 -2.28
CA GLY A 294 -40.29 18.68 -2.57
C GLY A 294 -41.63 19.14 -1.97
N HIS A 295 -41.62 20.26 -1.24
CA HIS A 295 -42.86 20.83 -0.74
C HIS A 295 -43.46 21.81 -1.75
N ASP A 296 -44.61 21.47 -2.32
CA ASP A 296 -45.39 22.38 -3.17
C ASP A 296 -46.08 23.44 -2.32
N ILE A 297 -46.27 24.65 -2.91
CA ILE A 297 -47.07 25.71 -2.26
C ILE A 297 -48.37 25.81 -3.05
N THR A 298 -49.50 25.54 -2.38
CA THR A 298 -50.82 25.72 -2.92
C THR A 298 -51.53 26.89 -2.23
N LEU A 299 -51.97 27.87 -3.01
CA LEU A 299 -52.71 29.02 -2.51
C LEU A 299 -54.17 28.90 -2.95
N THR A 300 -55.10 29.12 -2.02
CA THR A 300 -56.53 29.05 -2.29
C THR A 300 -57.23 30.29 -1.73
N ASP A 301 -57.94 31.04 -2.56
CA ASP A 301 -58.76 32.18 -2.13
C ASP A 301 -59.89 31.74 -1.20
N GLN A 302 -60.18 32.57 -0.23
CA GLN A 302 -61.31 32.38 0.70
C GLN A 302 -62.25 33.58 0.61
N PRO A 303 -63.56 33.37 0.57
CA PRO A 303 -64.52 34.47 0.62
C PRO A 303 -64.53 35.11 2.06
N PRO A 304 -64.84 36.43 2.20
CA PRO A 304 -65.33 37.33 1.14
C PRO A 304 -64.28 37.95 0.25
N GLY A 305 -63.60 38.45 -0.17
CA GLY A 305 -62.74 39.34 -0.91
C GLY A 305 -61.84 38.68 -1.97
N ASN A 306 -61.58 37.38 -1.92
CA ASN A 306 -60.67 36.63 -2.81
C ASN A 306 -59.33 37.37 -3.07
N PRO A 307 -58.50 37.62 -2.03
CA PRO A 307 -57.34 38.52 -2.14
C PRO A 307 -56.31 38.10 -3.15
N LEU A 308 -56.10 36.79 -3.35
CA LEU A 308 -55.11 36.25 -4.24
C LEU A 308 -55.35 36.63 -5.69
N THR A 309 -56.64 36.57 -6.14
CA THR A 309 -57.04 36.84 -7.54
C THR A 309 -57.41 38.30 -7.74
N SER A 310 -57.91 39.00 -6.71
CA SER A 310 -58.41 40.36 -6.83
C SER A 310 -57.33 41.43 -6.88
N TYR A 311 -56.34 41.38 -5.96
CA TYR A 311 -55.35 42.45 -5.84
C TYR A 311 -53.92 42.01 -5.49
N MET A 312 -53.72 40.79 -5.02
CA MET A 312 -52.38 40.32 -4.69
C MET A 312 -51.63 39.75 -5.92
N GLY A 313 -52.34 39.51 -7.02
CA GLY A 313 -51.72 39.00 -8.26
C GLY A 313 -51.02 37.63 -8.10
N LEU A 314 -51.43 36.86 -7.11
CA LEU A 314 -50.88 35.51 -6.87
C LEU A 314 -51.67 34.44 -7.63
N GLY A 315 -52.95 34.75 -7.99
CA GLY A 315 -53.88 33.79 -8.58
C GLY A 315 -54.19 32.63 -7.61
N THR A 316 -55.04 31.71 -8.04
CA THR A 316 -55.17 30.40 -7.39
C THR A 316 -54.03 29.50 -7.90
N ALA A 317 -52.81 29.99 -7.80
CA ALA A 317 -51.68 29.33 -8.38
C ALA A 317 -51.23 28.17 -7.50
N ILE A 318 -51.16 27.03 -8.10
CA ILE A 318 -50.36 25.92 -7.59
C ILE A 318 -48.93 26.24 -7.96
N GLY A 319 -48.11 26.71 -7.00
CA GLY A 319 -46.69 26.67 -7.15
C GLY A 319 -46.27 25.20 -7.08
N THR A 320 -46.44 24.48 -8.17
CA THR A 320 -45.83 23.18 -8.31
C THR A 320 -44.36 23.39 -8.49
N THR A 321 -43.54 22.98 -7.49
CA THR A 321 -42.24 22.51 -7.87
C THR A 321 -42.45 21.27 -8.70
N ALA A 322 -41.88 21.27 -9.89
CA ALA A 322 -41.35 20.01 -10.33
C ALA A 322 -40.45 19.56 -9.17
N ALA A 323 -40.82 18.49 -8.45
CA ALA A 323 -39.90 17.82 -7.56
C ALA A 323 -38.55 17.79 -8.27
N PRO A 324 -37.42 18.17 -7.62
CA PRO A 324 -36.14 18.22 -8.30
C PRO A 324 -35.95 16.87 -8.98
N THR A 325 -36.11 16.83 -10.30
CA THR A 325 -35.95 15.63 -11.13
C THR A 325 -34.48 15.27 -11.29
N ALA A 326 -33.59 16.16 -10.83
CA ALA A 326 -32.17 15.86 -10.66
C ALA A 326 -31.98 15.43 -9.22
N PRO A 327 -31.51 14.20 -8.95
CA PRO A 327 -31.14 13.80 -7.61
C PRO A 327 -30.10 14.78 -7.08
N ASP A 328 -30.27 15.21 -5.83
CA ASP A 328 -29.20 15.86 -5.12
C ASP A 328 -28.00 14.90 -5.17
N LEU A 329 -26.84 15.39 -5.64
CA LEU A 329 -25.63 14.58 -5.68
C LEU A 329 -25.26 14.00 -4.30
N LEU A 330 -25.75 14.65 -3.26
CA LEU A 330 -25.46 14.31 -1.88
C LEU A 330 -26.73 14.39 -1.04
N ALA A 331 -26.92 13.46 -0.13
CA ALA A 331 -27.98 13.56 0.88
C ALA A 331 -27.73 14.81 1.74
N ALA A 332 -28.70 15.72 1.79
CA ALA A 332 -28.62 16.91 2.63
C ALA A 332 -28.67 16.53 4.11
N LEU A 333 -27.81 17.17 4.93
CA LEU A 333 -27.81 17.02 6.39
C LEU A 333 -28.91 17.87 7.07
N ASP A 334 -29.17 19.04 6.50
CA ASP A 334 -30.10 20.01 7.05
C ASP A 334 -31.43 19.89 6.31
N THR A 335 -32.52 19.74 7.08
CA THR A 335 -33.88 19.70 6.57
C THR A 335 -34.36 21.07 6.10
N THR A 336 -33.63 22.15 6.46
CA THR A 336 -33.86 23.53 6.02
C THR A 336 -32.64 24.05 5.25
N PRO A 337 -32.42 23.58 4.00
CA PRO A 337 -31.26 23.97 3.23
C PRO A 337 -31.27 25.49 2.96
N ASN A 338 -30.07 26.09 2.93
CA ASN A 338 -29.90 27.50 2.59
C ASN A 338 -30.46 27.76 1.18
N THR A 339 -31.42 28.68 1.07
CA THR A 339 -32.10 28.98 -0.18
C THR A 339 -31.22 29.61 -1.25
N GLU A 340 -30.02 30.03 -0.93
CA GLU A 340 -29.12 30.76 -1.85
C GLU A 340 -27.81 30.00 -2.18
N GLY A 341 -27.49 28.94 -1.47
CA GLY A 341 -26.24 28.18 -1.62
C GLY A 341 -26.32 27.02 -2.59
N TRP A 342 -27.01 27.16 -3.76
CA TRP A 342 -27.23 26.07 -4.69
C TRP A 342 -26.37 26.19 -5.94
N TRP A 343 -25.72 25.04 -6.28
CA TRP A 343 -24.90 24.89 -7.47
C TRP A 343 -25.21 23.59 -8.16
N GLN A 344 -25.41 23.63 -9.46
CA GLN A 344 -25.36 22.43 -10.27
C GLN A 344 -23.91 22.09 -10.58
N MET A 345 -23.50 20.87 -10.27
CA MET A 345 -22.24 20.29 -10.67
C MET A 345 -22.50 19.26 -11.77
N GLU A 346 -21.67 19.28 -12.80
CA GLU A 346 -21.69 18.31 -13.87
C GLU A 346 -20.27 17.84 -14.14
N ILE A 347 -20.04 16.53 -14.16
CA ILE A 347 -18.74 15.92 -14.45
C ILE A 347 -18.83 15.28 -15.82
N VAL A 348 -17.96 15.72 -16.73
CA VAL A 348 -17.95 15.30 -18.13
C VAL A 348 -16.66 14.57 -18.44
N SER A 349 -16.78 13.42 -19.13
CA SER A 349 -15.63 12.64 -19.61
C SER A 349 -14.93 13.35 -20.77
N PRO A 350 -13.70 12.98 -21.14
CA PRO A 350 -13.02 13.49 -22.33
C PRO A 350 -13.76 13.24 -23.63
N THR A 351 -14.64 12.23 -23.64
CA THR A 351 -15.50 11.89 -24.80
C THR A 351 -16.76 12.76 -24.89
N GLY A 352 -16.98 13.67 -23.91
CA GLY A 352 -18.17 14.53 -23.86
C GLY A 352 -19.40 13.88 -23.22
N VAL A 353 -19.24 12.71 -22.61
CA VAL A 353 -20.33 12.04 -21.89
C VAL A 353 -20.40 12.59 -20.47
N VAL A 354 -21.60 12.96 -20.03
CA VAL A 354 -21.86 13.34 -18.64
C VAL A 354 -21.81 12.09 -17.79
N LEU A 355 -20.85 12.04 -16.86
CA LEU A 355 -20.66 10.93 -15.93
C LEU A 355 -21.58 11.06 -14.72
N GLU A 356 -21.66 12.27 -14.19
CA GLU A 356 -22.48 12.59 -13.03
C GLU A 356 -22.97 14.03 -13.13
N SER A 357 -24.20 14.29 -12.71
CA SER A 357 -24.78 15.63 -12.70
C SER A 357 -25.82 15.74 -11.59
N GLY A 358 -25.80 16.83 -10.86
CA GLY A 358 -26.78 17.12 -9.81
C GLY A 358 -26.48 18.38 -9.02
N SER A 359 -27.33 18.70 -8.06
CA SER A 359 -27.22 19.91 -7.27
C SER A 359 -26.39 19.68 -6.02
N LEU A 360 -25.56 20.65 -5.69
CA LEU A 360 -24.84 20.79 -4.43
C LEU A 360 -25.47 21.92 -3.62
N ASN A 361 -25.62 21.75 -2.34
CA ASN A 361 -26.06 22.81 -1.43
C ASN A 361 -24.97 23.15 -0.39
N PHE A 362 -24.86 24.42 -0.05
CA PHE A 362 -23.93 24.92 0.95
C PHE A 362 -24.69 25.57 2.11
N THR A 363 -24.22 25.36 3.31
CA THR A 363 -24.78 25.97 4.53
C THR A 363 -24.51 27.48 4.57
N GLY A 364 -25.22 28.19 5.43
CA GLY A 364 -24.96 29.61 5.68
C GLY A 364 -23.56 29.92 6.20
N THR A 365 -22.79 28.91 6.66
CA THR A 365 -21.39 29.03 7.04
C THR A 365 -20.42 28.75 5.90
N GLY A 366 -20.92 28.49 4.68
CA GLY A 366 -20.14 28.25 3.47
C GLY A 366 -19.55 26.85 3.35
N GLN A 367 -19.99 25.91 4.16
CA GLN A 367 -19.59 24.50 4.09
C GLN A 367 -20.60 23.71 3.26
N LEU A 368 -20.15 22.61 2.67
CA LEU A 368 -21.02 21.68 1.98
C LEU A 368 -22.07 21.10 2.91
N ASN A 369 -23.35 21.15 2.52
CA ASN A 369 -24.49 20.69 3.33
C ASN A 369 -24.72 19.19 3.13
N THR A 370 -23.84 18.37 3.69
CA THR A 370 -23.92 16.91 3.65
C THR A 370 -23.21 16.27 4.82
N ALA A 371 -23.53 15.03 5.17
CA ALA A 371 -22.83 14.24 6.17
C ALA A 371 -21.54 13.66 5.59
N PRO A 372 -20.36 14.01 6.15
CA PRO A 372 -19.15 13.27 5.83
C PRO A 372 -19.21 11.82 6.39
N ASP A 373 -18.44 10.93 5.82
CA ASP A 373 -18.24 9.59 6.38
C ASP A 373 -17.45 9.63 7.71
N ALA A 374 -17.18 8.44 8.30
CA ALA A 374 -16.44 8.33 9.58
C ALA A 374 -15.01 8.89 9.50
N ASP A 375 -14.43 8.97 8.30
CA ASP A 375 -13.07 9.47 8.02
C ASP A 375 -13.08 10.97 7.60
N GLY A 376 -14.26 11.59 7.56
CA GLY A 376 -14.43 12.98 7.18
C GLY A 376 -14.51 13.23 5.67
N ASN A 377 -14.71 12.19 4.84
CA ASN A 377 -14.80 12.31 3.39
C ASN A 377 -16.26 12.48 2.95
N VAL A 378 -16.43 13.16 1.82
CA VAL A 378 -17.67 13.22 1.06
C VAL A 378 -17.36 12.64 -0.31
N LEU A 379 -17.70 11.36 -0.51
CA LEU A 379 -17.33 10.62 -1.70
C LEU A 379 -18.43 10.64 -2.75
N LEU A 380 -18.04 10.99 -3.97
CA LEU A 380 -18.84 10.85 -5.17
C LEU A 380 -18.24 9.71 -6.00
N ASN A 381 -19.01 8.66 -6.24
CA ASN A 381 -18.57 7.51 -7.00
C ASN A 381 -18.87 7.70 -8.50
N LEU A 382 -17.84 7.86 -9.30
CA LEU A 382 -17.92 7.93 -10.75
C LEU A 382 -17.69 6.53 -11.31
N ALA A 383 -18.75 5.82 -11.64
CA ALA A 383 -18.69 4.43 -12.06
C ALA A 383 -18.66 4.26 -13.58
N ASN A 384 -17.98 3.18 -14.04
CA ASN A 384 -17.96 2.74 -15.43
C ASN A 384 -17.48 3.81 -16.44
N ILE A 385 -16.47 4.59 -16.09
CA ILE A 385 -15.92 5.63 -16.96
C ILE A 385 -15.26 4.97 -18.17
N ASP A 386 -15.77 5.30 -19.38
CA ASP A 386 -15.15 4.94 -20.64
C ASP A 386 -14.41 6.15 -21.21
N PHE A 387 -13.09 6.03 -21.35
CA PHE A 387 -12.24 7.07 -21.94
C PHE A 387 -12.19 7.02 -23.48
N GLY A 388 -12.81 6.01 -24.13
CA GLY A 388 -12.89 5.90 -25.58
C GLY A 388 -11.58 5.55 -26.29
N ASN A 389 -10.52 5.17 -25.55
CA ASN A 389 -9.21 4.84 -26.08
C ASN A 389 -8.85 3.36 -25.98
N GLY A 390 -9.81 2.50 -25.61
CA GLY A 390 -9.63 1.06 -25.44
C GLY A 390 -9.07 0.65 -24.06
N SER A 391 -8.96 1.59 -23.10
CA SER A 391 -8.67 1.27 -21.70
C SER A 391 -9.86 0.53 -21.07
N ALA A 392 -9.60 -0.17 -19.96
CA ALA A 392 -10.68 -0.79 -19.18
C ALA A 392 -11.61 0.28 -18.59
N LEU A 393 -12.88 -0.08 -18.41
CA LEU A 393 -13.83 0.76 -17.66
C LEU A 393 -13.28 1.00 -16.25
N GLN A 394 -13.43 2.21 -15.76
CA GLN A 394 -12.80 2.65 -14.51
C GLN A 394 -13.81 3.28 -13.57
N ASP A 395 -13.67 2.95 -12.28
CA ASP A 395 -14.43 3.57 -11.21
C ASP A 395 -13.49 4.50 -10.43
N ILE A 396 -13.97 5.73 -10.12
CA ILE A 396 -13.21 6.73 -9.38
C ILE A 396 -14.04 7.26 -8.23
N ASP A 397 -13.55 7.14 -7.01
CA ASP A 397 -14.11 7.79 -5.84
C ASP A 397 -13.54 9.21 -5.72
N LEU A 398 -14.36 10.22 -5.97
CA LEU A 398 -13.97 11.63 -5.88
C LEU A 398 -14.39 12.21 -4.52
N ASN A 399 -13.43 12.56 -3.68
CA ASN A 399 -13.68 13.24 -2.41
C ASN A 399 -13.82 14.76 -2.65
N ILE A 400 -15.00 15.29 -2.33
CA ILE A 400 -15.38 16.69 -2.46
C ILE A 400 -15.60 17.40 -1.11
N ALA A 401 -15.21 16.79 0.01
CA ALA A 401 -15.34 17.38 1.35
C ALA A 401 -14.65 18.77 1.48
N GLY A 402 -13.66 19.04 0.62
CA GLY A 402 -12.96 20.32 0.56
C GLY A 402 -13.68 21.44 -0.20
N PHE A 403 -14.94 21.25 -0.63
CA PHE A 403 -15.71 22.28 -1.31
C PHE A 403 -16.26 23.28 -0.33
N THR A 404 -16.14 24.55 -0.68
CA THR A 404 -16.63 25.68 0.13
C THR A 404 -17.29 26.73 -0.75
N GLN A 405 -18.14 27.57 -0.13
CA GLN A 405 -18.78 28.71 -0.80
C GLN A 405 -18.58 29.97 0.06
N PHE A 406 -17.55 30.74 -0.27
CA PHE A 406 -17.30 32.04 0.37
C PHE A 406 -17.36 33.18 -0.67
N SER A 407 -17.41 34.42 -0.20
CA SER A 407 -17.44 35.61 -1.06
C SER A 407 -16.16 35.88 -1.84
N SER A 408 -15.08 35.11 -1.59
CA SER A 408 -13.84 35.18 -2.36
C SER A 408 -14.01 34.64 -3.78
N PRO A 409 -13.18 35.06 -4.75
CA PRO A 409 -13.22 34.54 -6.10
C PRO A 409 -13.08 33.01 -6.13
N PHE A 410 -13.57 32.40 -7.24
CA PHE A 410 -13.33 31.00 -7.51
C PHE A 410 -11.84 30.65 -7.41
N ASN A 411 -11.50 29.68 -6.58
CA ASN A 411 -10.13 29.22 -6.37
C ASN A 411 -10.11 27.73 -6.12
N VAL A 412 -9.13 27.04 -6.71
CA VAL A 412 -8.83 25.64 -6.40
C VAL A 412 -7.77 25.59 -5.31
N VAL A 413 -8.11 25.01 -4.19
CA VAL A 413 -7.24 24.92 -3.00
C VAL A 413 -6.24 23.79 -3.16
N PHE A 414 -6.74 22.60 -3.56
CA PHE A 414 -5.91 21.44 -3.86
C PHE A 414 -6.59 20.53 -4.88
N THR A 415 -5.77 19.74 -5.55
CA THR A 415 -6.21 18.63 -6.41
C THR A 415 -5.25 17.47 -6.17
N GLN A 416 -5.77 16.31 -5.82
CA GLN A 416 -5.00 15.10 -5.54
C GLN A 416 -5.63 13.90 -6.24
N GLN A 417 -4.82 12.95 -6.63
CA GLN A 417 -5.26 11.68 -7.20
C GLN A 417 -4.16 10.62 -6.97
N ASN A 418 -4.52 9.34 -7.00
CA ASN A 418 -3.61 8.23 -6.70
C ASN A 418 -3.09 7.50 -7.95
N GLY A 419 -3.49 7.89 -9.13
CA GLY A 419 -3.02 7.30 -10.39
C GLY A 419 -1.63 7.78 -10.79
N ALA A 420 -1.02 7.07 -11.73
CA ALA A 420 0.27 7.45 -12.30
C ALA A 420 0.36 7.04 -13.76
N GLU A 421 1.06 7.84 -14.55
CA GLU A 421 1.39 7.52 -15.94
C GLU A 421 2.21 6.23 -16.04
N LEU A 422 2.32 5.70 -17.24
CA LEU A 422 3.15 4.53 -17.50
C LEU A 422 4.61 4.81 -17.13
N GLY A 423 5.10 4.15 -16.10
CA GLY A 423 6.50 4.19 -15.66
C GLY A 423 7.27 2.96 -16.11
N MET A 424 8.51 3.16 -16.57
CA MET A 424 9.45 2.08 -16.85
C MET A 424 10.23 1.73 -15.58
N ARG A 425 10.53 0.45 -15.36
CA ARG A 425 11.38 0.03 -14.23
C ARG A 425 12.77 0.68 -14.36
N ASN A 426 13.18 1.41 -13.34
CA ASN A 426 14.47 2.08 -13.25
C ASN A 426 15.37 1.56 -12.12
N GLY A 427 14.82 0.72 -11.23
CA GLY A 427 15.57 0.16 -10.12
C GLY A 427 14.81 -0.92 -9.36
N VAL A 428 15.51 -1.49 -8.38
CA VAL A 428 14.98 -2.46 -7.41
C VAL A 428 15.45 -2.06 -6.02
N SER A 429 14.61 -2.23 -5.04
CA SER A 429 14.97 -2.11 -3.62
C SER A 429 14.52 -3.35 -2.86
N ILE A 430 15.29 -3.71 -1.85
CA ILE A 430 14.96 -4.80 -0.92
C ILE A 430 14.89 -4.19 0.46
N ASP A 431 13.89 -4.54 1.26
CA ASP A 431 13.76 -4.04 2.63
C ASP A 431 14.25 -5.07 3.67
N ASP A 432 14.28 -4.65 4.94
CA ASP A 432 14.73 -5.48 6.07
C ASP A 432 13.83 -6.68 6.33
N ASN A 433 12.61 -6.69 5.80
CA ASN A 433 11.67 -7.80 5.85
C ASN A 433 11.81 -8.74 4.65
N GLY A 434 12.79 -8.49 3.78
CA GLY A 434 13.05 -9.26 2.58
C GLY A 434 12.06 -9.02 1.44
N VAL A 435 11.32 -7.91 1.45
CA VAL A 435 10.41 -7.55 0.36
C VAL A 435 11.22 -6.93 -0.77
N VAL A 436 11.14 -7.55 -1.93
CA VAL A 436 11.74 -7.06 -3.18
C VAL A 436 10.72 -6.20 -3.90
N SER A 437 11.03 -4.92 -4.08
CA SER A 437 10.17 -3.93 -4.73
C SER A 437 10.82 -3.40 -6.00
N ALA A 438 10.06 -3.38 -7.09
CA ALA A 438 10.45 -2.69 -8.31
C ALA A 438 10.16 -1.20 -8.20
N GLN A 439 11.09 -0.36 -8.59
CA GLN A 439 10.95 1.10 -8.64
C GLN A 439 10.77 1.55 -10.08
N PHE A 440 9.87 2.51 -10.31
CA PHE A 440 9.49 2.98 -11.63
C PHE A 440 9.79 4.47 -11.81
N SER A 441 9.98 4.87 -13.08
CA SER A 441 10.29 6.26 -13.45
C SER A 441 9.18 7.26 -13.12
N ASN A 442 7.94 6.79 -12.91
CA ASN A 442 6.79 7.57 -12.47
C ASN A 442 6.73 7.79 -10.96
N GLY A 443 7.77 7.37 -10.21
CA GLY A 443 7.84 7.46 -8.76
C GLY A 443 7.06 6.40 -8.00
N GLN A 444 6.39 5.47 -8.70
CA GLN A 444 5.72 4.34 -8.07
C GLN A 444 6.72 3.26 -7.67
N SER A 445 6.38 2.54 -6.59
CA SER A 445 7.11 1.36 -6.15
C SER A 445 6.10 0.24 -5.92
N ARG A 446 6.43 -0.97 -6.39
CA ARG A 446 5.56 -2.13 -6.22
C ARG A 446 6.33 -3.32 -5.69
N ALA A 447 5.87 -3.87 -4.59
CA ALA A 447 6.37 -5.13 -4.05
C ALA A 447 6.02 -6.28 -5.00
N ILE A 448 7.01 -7.09 -5.36
CA ILE A 448 6.86 -8.18 -6.34
C ILE A 448 7.16 -9.53 -5.74
N TYR A 449 8.16 -9.62 -4.85
CA TYR A 449 8.54 -10.85 -4.18
C TYR A 449 8.87 -10.59 -2.72
N LYS A 450 8.77 -11.64 -1.91
CA LYS A 450 9.30 -11.67 -0.54
C LYS A 450 10.30 -12.81 -0.41
N LEU A 451 11.49 -12.52 0.09
CA LEU A 451 12.56 -13.49 0.28
C LEU A 451 12.31 -14.33 1.54
N PRO A 452 12.13 -15.65 1.42
CA PRO A 452 12.10 -16.54 2.57
C PRO A 452 13.48 -16.75 3.14
N LEU A 453 13.56 -16.94 4.45
CA LEU A 453 14.75 -17.41 5.12
C LEU A 453 14.53 -18.86 5.58
N ALA A 454 15.38 -19.77 5.12
CA ALA A 454 15.40 -21.15 5.59
C ALA A 454 16.17 -21.25 6.90
N THR A 455 15.57 -21.82 7.93
CA THR A 455 16.20 -22.06 9.22
C THR A 455 16.30 -23.56 9.50
N PHE A 456 17.41 -23.98 10.12
CA PHE A 456 17.68 -25.38 10.42
C PHE A 456 17.86 -25.59 11.93
N PRO A 457 17.43 -26.75 12.48
CA PRO A 457 17.70 -27.11 13.88
C PRO A 457 19.20 -27.20 14.18
N ASN A 458 19.99 -27.73 13.25
CA ASN A 458 21.44 -27.85 13.35
C ASN A 458 22.15 -27.38 12.06
N PRO A 459 22.42 -26.07 11.91
CA PRO A 459 23.08 -25.53 10.71
C PRO A 459 24.46 -26.13 10.43
N ASN A 460 25.17 -26.57 11.47
CA ASN A 460 26.51 -27.16 11.34
C ASN A 460 26.50 -28.59 10.77
N GLY A 461 25.32 -29.19 10.67
CA GLY A 461 25.09 -30.49 10.04
C GLY A 461 24.79 -30.43 8.55
N LEU A 462 24.69 -29.25 7.97
CA LEU A 462 24.46 -29.08 6.51
C LEU A 462 25.65 -29.58 5.71
N ASP A 463 25.37 -30.21 4.56
CA ASP A 463 26.36 -30.65 3.60
C ASP A 463 26.77 -29.48 2.68
N ALA A 464 28.08 -29.17 2.67
CA ALA A 464 28.63 -28.11 1.82
C ALA A 464 28.66 -28.55 0.35
N VAL A 465 28.19 -27.69 -0.55
CA VAL A 465 28.21 -27.85 -1.99
C VAL A 465 29.09 -26.75 -2.61
N THR A 466 29.65 -26.99 -3.79
CA THR A 466 30.42 -25.99 -4.53
C THR A 466 29.63 -24.69 -4.71
N GLY A 467 30.27 -23.53 -4.54
CA GLY A 467 29.62 -22.22 -4.69
C GLY A 467 29.06 -21.63 -3.41
N THR A 468 29.63 -21.96 -2.25
CA THR A 468 29.20 -21.48 -0.91
C THR A 468 27.73 -21.75 -0.62
N ALA A 469 27.22 -22.86 -1.13
CA ALA A 469 25.88 -23.34 -0.89
C ALA A 469 25.89 -24.60 0.00
N TYR A 470 24.74 -24.90 0.55
CA TYR A 470 24.51 -26.02 1.47
C TYR A 470 23.31 -26.82 1.04
N ARG A 471 23.38 -28.12 1.27
CA ARG A 471 22.28 -29.07 1.12
C ARG A 471 21.81 -29.53 2.49
N GLU A 472 20.53 -29.78 2.61
CA GLU A 472 19.95 -30.47 3.75
C GLU A 472 20.54 -31.86 3.91
N SER A 473 20.79 -32.27 5.14
CA SER A 473 21.27 -33.61 5.50
C SER A 473 20.49 -34.17 6.68
N ASP A 474 20.63 -35.46 6.93
CA ASP A 474 20.01 -36.12 8.10
C ASP A 474 20.46 -35.50 9.43
N THR A 475 21.68 -34.93 9.46
CA THR A 475 22.26 -34.32 10.65
C THR A 475 21.86 -32.85 10.83
N SER A 476 21.44 -32.16 9.78
CA SER A 476 20.95 -30.77 9.86
C SER A 476 19.51 -30.70 10.37
N GLY A 477 18.75 -31.77 10.17
CA GLY A 477 17.29 -31.75 10.27
C GLY A 477 16.65 -31.00 9.12
N GLY A 478 15.33 -31.09 8.98
CA GLY A 478 14.56 -30.43 7.93
C GLY A 478 14.58 -28.91 8.05
N PHE A 479 14.52 -28.21 6.92
CA PHE A 479 14.42 -26.75 6.87
C PHE A 479 13.03 -26.29 7.28
N ASN A 480 12.96 -25.08 7.83
CA ASN A 480 11.73 -24.34 8.05
C ASN A 480 11.83 -23.01 7.31
N LEU A 481 10.91 -22.76 6.38
CA LEU A 481 10.80 -21.47 5.72
C LEU A 481 10.12 -20.47 6.66
N ARG A 482 10.71 -19.31 6.79
CA ARG A 482 10.23 -18.22 7.65
C ARG A 482 10.32 -16.90 6.91
N GLU A 483 9.47 -15.98 7.27
CA GLU A 483 9.62 -14.59 6.86
C GLU A 483 10.82 -13.97 7.60
N ALA A 484 11.55 -13.10 6.91
CA ALA A 484 12.61 -12.32 7.52
C ALA A 484 12.07 -11.48 8.69
N ASN A 485 12.88 -11.29 9.71
CA ASN A 485 12.56 -10.53 10.93
C ASN A 485 11.37 -11.10 11.74
N GLN A 486 10.99 -12.36 11.54
CA GLN A 486 9.90 -13.00 12.27
C GLN A 486 10.31 -14.37 12.81
N SER A 487 9.67 -14.78 13.91
CA SER A 487 9.75 -16.14 14.48
C SER A 487 11.17 -16.67 14.70
N GLY A 488 12.14 -15.80 15.00
CA GLY A 488 13.54 -16.17 15.23
C GLY A 488 14.39 -16.33 13.98
N ALA A 489 13.87 -16.00 12.79
CA ALA A 489 14.68 -15.75 11.61
C ALA A 489 15.37 -14.39 11.71
N GLY A 490 16.55 -14.27 11.05
CA GLY A 490 17.26 -13.01 10.93
C GLY A 490 16.52 -12.00 10.07
N MET A 491 17.07 -10.79 9.99
CA MET A 491 16.62 -9.74 9.07
C MET A 491 17.48 -9.75 7.80
N VAL A 492 16.92 -9.28 6.72
CA VAL A 492 17.64 -9.08 5.46
C VAL A 492 18.21 -7.67 5.47
N GLU A 493 19.50 -7.52 5.18
CA GLU A 493 20.15 -6.23 5.00
C GLU A 493 20.46 -6.00 3.54
N ALA A 494 19.82 -5.01 2.94
CA ALA A 494 20.04 -4.63 1.56
C ALA A 494 21.34 -3.82 1.40
N GLY A 495 21.97 -3.95 0.21
CA GLY A 495 23.23 -3.26 -0.06
C GLY A 495 24.37 -3.70 0.85
N ALA A 496 24.31 -4.93 1.35
CA ALA A 496 25.34 -5.52 2.19
C ALA A 496 25.66 -6.96 1.78
N LEU A 497 26.85 -7.42 2.07
CA LEU A 497 27.31 -8.79 1.85
C LEU A 497 27.88 -9.36 3.16
N GLU A 498 27.61 -10.63 3.42
CA GLU A 498 28.26 -11.33 4.51
C GLU A 498 29.65 -11.81 4.08
N GLY A 499 30.69 -11.27 4.69
CA GLY A 499 32.06 -11.73 4.49
C GLY A 499 32.31 -13.11 5.09
N SER A 500 33.47 -13.69 4.80
CA SER A 500 33.92 -14.92 5.45
C SER A 500 34.02 -14.75 6.97
N ASN A 501 33.68 -15.79 7.74
CA ASN A 501 33.90 -15.82 9.19
C ASN A 501 35.31 -16.30 9.59
N VAL A 502 36.25 -16.31 8.64
CA VAL A 502 37.66 -16.69 8.87
C VAL A 502 38.46 -15.50 9.36
N ASP A 503 39.15 -15.67 10.49
CA ASP A 503 40.19 -14.74 10.98
C ASP A 503 41.57 -15.26 10.58
N ILE A 504 42.26 -14.48 9.74
CA ILE A 504 43.60 -14.84 9.22
C ILE A 504 44.60 -15.04 10.37
N ALA A 505 44.60 -14.20 11.39
CA ALA A 505 45.54 -14.27 12.48
C ALA A 505 45.32 -15.53 13.35
N GLU A 506 44.04 -15.86 13.58
CA GLU A 506 43.67 -17.11 14.28
C GLU A 506 44.10 -18.34 13.47
N GLU A 507 43.83 -18.36 12.16
CA GLU A 507 44.18 -19.51 11.31
C GLU A 507 45.71 -19.69 11.16
N PHE A 508 46.48 -18.60 11.04
CA PHE A 508 47.95 -18.71 11.05
C PHE A 508 48.47 -19.22 12.39
N SER A 509 47.91 -18.77 13.51
CA SER A 509 48.29 -19.26 14.82
C SER A 509 48.01 -20.76 14.96
N LYS A 510 46.82 -21.24 14.50
CA LYS A 510 46.47 -22.66 14.43
C LYS A 510 47.44 -23.44 13.53
N MET A 511 47.80 -22.88 12.38
CA MET A 511 48.74 -23.49 11.43
C MET A 511 50.11 -23.75 12.08
N ILE A 512 50.66 -22.74 12.80
CA ILE A 512 51.96 -22.88 13.47
C ILE A 512 51.91 -23.98 14.54
N VAL A 513 50.83 -24.03 15.33
CA VAL A 513 50.64 -25.07 16.35
C VAL A 513 50.56 -26.46 15.71
N THR A 514 49.74 -26.58 14.62
CA THR A 514 49.53 -27.84 13.90
C THR A 514 50.85 -28.31 13.23
N GLN A 515 51.64 -27.40 12.63
CA GLN A 515 52.95 -27.71 12.07
C GLN A 515 53.93 -28.22 13.13
N ARG A 516 53.96 -27.60 14.32
CA ARG A 516 54.81 -28.07 15.42
C ARG A 516 54.37 -29.45 15.89
N ALA A 517 53.06 -29.72 15.99
CA ALA A 517 52.52 -31.02 16.35
C ALA A 517 52.86 -32.09 15.30
N TYR A 518 52.76 -31.73 14.00
CA TYR A 518 53.16 -32.57 12.89
C TYR A 518 54.65 -32.95 12.99
N SER A 519 55.54 -31.96 13.21
CA SER A 519 56.98 -32.17 13.34
C SER A 519 57.31 -33.04 14.55
N ALA A 520 56.60 -32.89 15.69
CA ALA A 520 56.78 -33.73 16.87
C ALA A 520 56.43 -35.20 16.58
N ASN A 521 55.28 -35.45 15.91
CA ASN A 521 54.88 -36.81 15.51
C ASN A 521 55.89 -37.43 14.52
N THR A 522 56.46 -36.66 13.59
CA THR A 522 57.51 -37.12 12.68
C THR A 522 58.76 -37.53 13.46
N LYS A 523 59.13 -36.75 14.48
CA LYS A 523 60.31 -37.09 15.32
C LYS A 523 60.08 -38.39 16.09
N VAL A 524 58.86 -38.66 16.59
CA VAL A 524 58.51 -39.94 17.23
C VAL A 524 58.73 -41.10 16.24
N ILE A 525 58.34 -40.96 14.96
CA ILE A 525 58.53 -41.99 13.95
C ILE A 525 60.04 -42.24 13.71
N THR A 526 60.82 -41.16 13.52
CA THR A 526 62.27 -41.30 13.28
C THR A 526 62.98 -41.94 14.45
N THR A 527 62.67 -41.55 15.69
CA THR A 527 63.27 -42.15 16.88
C THR A 527 62.82 -43.62 17.05
N THR A 528 61.61 -43.97 16.70
CA THR A 528 61.13 -45.35 16.72
C THR A 528 61.83 -46.20 15.69
N ASP A 529 62.09 -45.67 14.49
CA ASP A 529 62.84 -46.33 13.43
C ASP A 529 64.33 -46.57 13.85
N GLU A 530 64.96 -45.53 14.43
CA GLU A 530 66.31 -45.65 15.01
C GLU A 530 66.40 -46.74 16.10
N MET A 531 65.38 -46.79 16.98
CA MET A 531 65.32 -47.84 18.04
C MET A 531 65.08 -49.23 17.40
N THR A 532 64.29 -49.37 16.38
CA THR A 532 64.08 -50.67 15.71
C THR A 532 65.32 -51.11 14.96
N ALA A 533 66.03 -50.17 14.32
CA ALA A 533 67.30 -50.46 13.65
C ALA A 533 68.38 -50.92 14.61
N GLU A 534 68.46 -50.30 15.80
CA GLU A 534 69.44 -50.70 16.87
C GLU A 534 69.10 -52.09 17.45
N LEU A 535 67.77 -52.37 17.64
CA LEU A 535 67.34 -53.70 18.08
C LEU A 535 67.66 -54.80 17.07
N LEU A 536 67.59 -54.50 15.78
CA LEU A 536 67.95 -55.44 14.70
C LEU A 536 69.44 -55.65 14.61
N ARG A 537 70.31 -54.69 15.04
CA ARG A 537 71.75 -54.81 15.11
C ARG A 537 72.21 -55.64 16.31
N LEU A 538 71.39 -55.72 17.35
CA LEU A 538 71.72 -56.52 18.58
C LEU A 538 71.33 -58.00 18.40
N ARG A 539 70.78 -58.39 17.29
CA ARG A 539 70.49 -59.79 16.97
C ARG A 539 71.52 -60.32 15.97
#